data_e7b1e229fb6c9f88a385b7c60a446076
#
_entry.id   e7b1e229fb6c9f88a385b7c60a446076
#
_cell.length_a   1.000
_cell.length_b   1.000
_cell.length_c   1.000
_cell.angle_alpha   90.00
_cell.angle_beta   90.00
_cell.angle_gamma   90.00
#
_symmetry.space_group_name_H-M   'P 1'
#
loop_
_entity.id
_entity.type
_entity.pdbx_description
1 polymer ?
#
loop_
_entity_poly.entity_id
_entity_poly.type
_entity_poly.pdbx_seq_one_letter_code
_entity_poly.pdbx_strand_id
1 'polypeptide(L)'
;ELSLKLLNIIVAFFKAIPVLCVILGGLCVLLFVRIIEYPFFGQKRPLTPYITMLVCRMSLFLIGLRCFVEGKPMYNCGAIVSNHISWLDILALNSFQTVYFVSKSEVSSWPLIGQLAQATGTFFIERNPRKSANQLKVFEKRLESGHRLLFFPEGTSTDGLHVLNFKS
;
A
#
# COMPACT_ATOMS: atom_id res chain seq x y z
N GLU A 1 8.26 26.61 24.19
CA GLU A 1 7.91 25.18 23.94
C GLU A 1 6.46 24.98 23.50
N LEU A 2 5.48 25.56 24.20
CA LEU A 2 4.06 25.46 23.88
C LEU A 2 3.72 26.08 22.51
N SER A 3 4.28 27.23 22.21
CA SER A 3 4.12 27.95 20.92
C SER A 3 4.66 27.13 19.74
N LEU A 4 5.79 26.47 19.90
CA LEU A 4 6.39 25.63 18.86
C LEU A 4 5.56 24.36 18.60
N LYS A 5 5.03 23.73 19.66
CA LYS A 5 4.12 22.57 19.53
C LYS A 5 2.82 22.97 18.81
N LEU A 6 2.25 24.13 19.15
CA LEU A 6 1.04 24.62 18.49
C LEU A 6 1.28 24.92 17.01
N LEU A 7 2.41 25.55 16.67
CA LEU A 7 2.80 25.78 15.27
C LEU A 7 2.95 24.49 14.48
N ASN A 8 3.59 23.49 15.06
CA ASN A 8 3.76 22.18 14.41
C ASN A 8 2.41 21.47 14.16
N ILE A 9 1.47 21.58 15.11
CA ILE A 9 0.12 21.02 14.92
C ILE A 9 -0.61 21.75 13.78
N ILE A 10 -0.53 23.08 13.73
CA ILE A 10 -1.14 23.89 12.67
C ILE A 10 -0.56 23.50 11.31
N VAL A 11 0.77 23.41 11.20
CA VAL A 11 1.45 23.01 9.97
C VAL A 11 1.05 21.59 9.54
N ALA A 12 0.98 20.65 10.50
CA ALA A 12 0.54 19.30 10.22
C ALA A 12 -0.91 19.25 9.69
N PHE A 13 -1.81 20.03 10.28
CA PHE A 13 -3.20 20.14 9.84
C PHE A 13 -3.31 20.70 8.41
N PHE A 14 -2.58 21.80 8.10
CA PHE A 14 -2.55 22.36 6.76
C PHE A 14 -1.96 21.42 5.71
N LYS A 15 -1.01 20.56 6.07
CA LYS A 15 -0.48 19.52 5.18
C LYS A 15 -1.42 18.33 5.02
N ALA A 16 -2.19 17.97 6.05
CA ALA A 16 -3.11 16.84 6.00
C ALA A 16 -4.25 17.06 4.99
N ILE A 17 -4.79 18.27 4.87
CA ILE A 17 -5.89 18.58 3.94
C ILE A 17 -5.50 18.28 2.49
N PRO A 18 -4.44 18.86 1.90
CA PRO A 18 -4.06 18.56 0.52
C PRO A 18 -3.68 17.09 0.30
N VAL A 19 -3.08 16.42 1.28
CA VAL A 19 -2.80 14.99 1.21
C VAL A 19 -4.09 14.18 1.13
N LEU A 20 -5.07 14.51 1.97
CA LEU A 20 -6.38 13.86 1.95
C LEU A 20 -7.11 14.10 0.61
N CYS A 21 -7.06 15.32 0.08
CA CYS A 21 -7.62 15.64 -1.24
C CYS A 21 -6.97 14.81 -2.36
N VAL A 22 -5.65 14.64 -2.34
CA VAL A 22 -4.91 13.83 -3.30
C VAL A 22 -5.30 12.35 -3.18
N ILE A 23 -5.40 11.81 -1.96
CA ILE A 23 -5.79 10.42 -1.74
C ILE A 23 -7.23 10.17 -2.19
N LEU A 24 -8.18 11.01 -1.78
CA LEU A 24 -9.60 10.84 -2.15
C LEU A 24 -9.83 11.09 -3.64
N GLY A 25 -9.24 12.13 -4.21
CA GLY A 25 -9.32 12.41 -5.65
C GLY A 25 -8.69 11.28 -6.47
N GLY A 26 -7.53 10.79 -6.04
CA GLY A 26 -6.87 9.65 -6.65
C GLY A 26 -7.69 8.36 -6.54
N LEU A 27 -8.38 8.14 -5.42
CA LEU A 27 -9.30 7.01 -5.26
C LEU A 27 -10.48 7.11 -6.25
N CYS A 28 -11.07 8.28 -6.42
CA CYS A 28 -12.15 8.49 -7.40
C CYS A 28 -11.67 8.17 -8.82
N VAL A 29 -10.50 8.68 -9.22
CA VAL A 29 -9.90 8.40 -10.54
C VAL A 29 -9.60 6.91 -10.68
N LEU A 30 -9.02 6.28 -9.66
CA LEU A 30 -8.71 4.85 -9.66
C LEU A 30 -9.97 4.00 -9.84
N LEU A 31 -11.03 4.30 -9.10
CA LEU A 31 -12.30 3.56 -9.21
C LEU A 31 -12.93 3.74 -10.59
N PHE A 32 -12.93 4.95 -11.12
CA PHE A 32 -13.43 5.23 -12.48
C PHE A 32 -12.64 4.43 -13.53
N VAL A 33 -11.33 4.50 -13.50
CA VAL A 33 -10.46 3.74 -14.42
C VAL A 33 -10.67 2.24 -14.23
N ARG A 34 -10.88 1.78 -13.00
CA ARG A 34 -11.10 0.36 -12.70
C ARG A 34 -12.42 -0.17 -13.27
N ILE A 35 -13.46 0.63 -13.30
CA ILE A 35 -14.74 0.26 -13.93
C ILE A 35 -14.51 -0.01 -15.43
N ILE A 36 -13.70 0.79 -16.10
CA ILE A 36 -13.35 0.61 -17.51
C ILE A 36 -12.38 -0.55 -17.71
N GLU A 37 -11.37 -0.65 -16.87
CA GLU A 37 -10.29 -1.64 -16.98
C GLU A 37 -10.76 -3.09 -16.70
N TYR A 38 -11.66 -3.26 -15.73
CA TYR A 38 -12.05 -4.58 -15.23
C TYR A 38 -12.68 -5.50 -16.30
N PRO A 39 -13.61 -5.04 -17.16
CA PRO A 39 -14.20 -5.88 -18.18
C PRO A 39 -13.20 -6.44 -19.20
N PHE A 40 -12.14 -5.68 -19.50
CA PHE A 40 -11.14 -6.06 -20.52
C PHE A 40 -9.96 -6.85 -19.94
N PHE A 41 -9.55 -6.55 -18.72
CA PHE A 41 -8.31 -7.06 -18.14
C PHE A 41 -8.50 -7.91 -16.88
N GLY A 42 -9.70 -7.97 -16.32
CA GLY A 42 -10.01 -8.76 -15.13
C GLY A 42 -9.10 -8.44 -13.93
N GLN A 43 -8.31 -9.43 -13.50
CA GLN A 43 -7.37 -9.27 -12.39
C GLN A 43 -6.08 -8.52 -12.78
N LYS A 44 -5.71 -8.55 -14.06
CA LYS A 44 -4.62 -7.71 -14.56
C LYS A 44 -5.04 -6.26 -14.40
N ARG A 45 -4.15 -5.43 -13.91
CA ARG A 45 -4.40 -4.00 -13.64
C ARG A 45 -3.35 -3.19 -14.38
N PRO A 46 -3.47 -2.98 -15.71
CA PRO A 46 -2.43 -2.30 -16.48
C PRO A 46 -2.28 -0.82 -16.13
N LEU A 47 -3.32 -0.13 -15.68
CA LEU A 47 -3.32 1.32 -15.45
C LEU A 47 -3.44 1.69 -13.96
N THR A 48 -4.36 1.05 -13.22
CA THR A 48 -4.69 1.43 -11.84
C THR A 48 -3.50 1.42 -10.87
N PRO A 49 -2.46 0.54 -10.96
CA PRO A 49 -1.30 0.61 -10.08
C PRO A 49 -0.45 1.87 -10.29
N TYR A 50 -0.41 2.40 -11.51
CA TYR A 50 0.32 3.65 -11.78
C TYR A 50 -0.39 4.87 -11.21
N ILE A 51 -1.72 4.85 -11.14
CA ILE A 51 -2.51 5.88 -10.43
C ILE A 51 -2.15 5.86 -8.96
N THR A 52 -2.14 4.67 -8.33
CA THR A 52 -1.72 4.52 -6.92
C THR A 52 -0.30 5.04 -6.71
N MET A 53 0.64 4.70 -7.59
CA MET A 53 2.02 5.16 -7.52
C MET A 53 2.11 6.69 -7.60
N LEU A 54 1.35 7.32 -8.49
CA LEU A 54 1.32 8.79 -8.63
C LEU A 54 0.75 9.44 -7.37
N VAL A 55 -0.36 8.93 -6.83
CA VAL A 55 -0.97 9.41 -5.58
C VAL A 55 0.02 9.31 -4.42
N CYS A 56 0.75 8.20 -4.30
CA CYS A 56 1.76 8.03 -3.26
C CYS A 56 2.90 9.05 -3.40
N ARG A 57 3.40 9.29 -4.61
CA ARG A 57 4.44 10.31 -4.88
C ARG A 57 3.97 11.70 -4.50
N MET A 58 2.77 12.08 -4.93
CA MET A 58 2.19 13.38 -4.62
C MET A 58 1.99 13.55 -3.10
N SER A 59 1.51 12.52 -2.43
CA SER A 59 1.33 12.54 -0.97
C SER A 59 2.65 12.71 -0.23
N LEU A 60 3.70 11.98 -0.59
CA LEU A 60 5.04 12.13 0.00
C LEU A 60 5.61 13.53 -0.24
N PHE A 61 5.46 14.07 -1.45
CA PHE A 61 5.89 15.43 -1.79
C PHE A 61 5.18 16.48 -0.91
N LEU A 62 3.86 16.38 -0.74
CA LEU A 62 3.07 17.30 0.08
C LEU A 62 3.42 17.19 1.58
N ILE A 63 3.70 16.01 2.07
CA ILE A 63 4.17 15.77 3.44
C ILE A 63 5.57 16.40 3.61
N GLY A 64 6.37 16.46 2.54
CA GLY A 64 7.76 16.94 2.55
C GLY A 64 8.76 15.81 2.85
N LEU A 65 8.37 14.55 2.61
CA LEU A 65 9.26 13.40 2.77
C LEU A 65 10.03 13.13 1.48
N ARG A 66 11.34 12.99 1.62
CA ARG A 66 12.23 12.56 0.55
C ARG A 66 12.61 11.10 0.77
N CYS A 67 12.42 10.29 -0.26
CA CYS A 67 12.81 8.90 -0.23
C CYS A 67 14.02 8.70 -1.15
N PHE A 68 14.99 7.93 -0.70
CA PHE A 68 16.16 7.54 -1.48
C PHE A 68 16.06 6.06 -1.80
N VAL A 69 16.38 5.68 -3.03
CA VAL A 69 16.35 4.29 -3.49
C VAL A 69 17.75 3.88 -3.89
N GLU A 70 18.23 2.82 -3.28
CA GLU A 70 19.46 2.15 -3.69
C GLU A 70 19.11 0.81 -4.33
N GLY A 71 19.83 0.46 -5.42
CA GLY A 71 19.59 -0.77 -6.16
C GLY A 71 18.59 -0.63 -7.30
N LYS A 72 18.10 -1.76 -7.79
CA LYS A 72 17.18 -1.83 -8.93
C LYS A 72 15.82 -2.37 -8.50
N PRO A 73 14.72 -1.81 -9.01
CA PRO A 73 13.39 -2.34 -8.73
C PRO A 73 13.24 -3.75 -9.30
N MET A 74 12.38 -4.55 -8.68
CA MET A 74 12.04 -5.87 -9.17
C MET A 74 11.17 -5.76 -10.42
N TYR A 75 11.64 -6.25 -11.56
CA TYR A 75 10.88 -6.20 -12.82
C TYR A 75 9.90 -7.37 -12.99
N ASN A 76 10.28 -8.56 -12.50
CA ASN A 76 9.47 -9.75 -12.61
C ASN A 76 8.35 -9.77 -11.55
N CYS A 77 7.33 -10.63 -11.75
CA CYS A 77 6.39 -10.97 -10.70
C CYS A 77 7.09 -11.72 -9.57
N GLY A 78 6.56 -11.61 -8.35
CA GLY A 78 7.15 -12.32 -7.21
C GLY A 78 6.77 -11.70 -5.87
N ALA A 79 7.45 -12.17 -4.83
CA ALA A 79 7.26 -11.71 -3.47
C ALA A 79 8.36 -10.71 -3.08
N ILE A 80 7.96 -9.60 -2.48
CA ILE A 80 8.84 -8.59 -1.91
C ILE A 80 8.59 -8.59 -0.41
N VAL A 81 9.64 -8.53 0.38
CA VAL A 81 9.55 -8.40 1.84
C VAL A 81 10.16 -7.08 2.28
N SER A 82 9.57 -6.47 3.28
CA SER A 82 10.05 -5.22 3.88
C SER A 82 9.82 -5.27 5.39
N ASN A 83 10.67 -4.58 6.14
CA ASN A 83 10.34 -4.20 7.51
C ASN A 83 9.18 -3.20 7.52
N HIS A 84 8.52 -3.04 8.66
CA HIS A 84 7.36 -2.16 8.81
C HIS A 84 7.54 -1.23 10.01
N ILE A 85 7.60 0.07 9.75
CA ILE A 85 7.77 1.10 10.80
C ILE A 85 6.47 1.87 10.99
N SER A 86 5.82 2.26 9.89
CA SER A 86 4.61 3.07 9.95
C SER A 86 3.76 2.92 8.70
N TRP A 87 2.56 3.51 8.72
CA TRP A 87 1.70 3.60 7.53
C TRP A 87 2.37 4.33 6.34
N LEU A 88 3.38 5.14 6.61
CA LEU A 88 4.16 5.84 5.58
C LEU A 88 4.92 4.88 4.66
N ASP A 89 5.24 3.67 5.13
CA ASP A 89 5.89 2.64 4.31
C ASP A 89 5.05 2.28 3.09
N ILE A 90 3.71 2.32 3.23
CA ILE A 90 2.78 2.05 2.13
C ILE A 90 2.96 3.10 1.03
N LEU A 91 3.06 4.37 1.39
CA LEU A 91 3.29 5.46 0.45
C LEU A 91 4.69 5.37 -0.15
N ALA A 92 5.71 5.15 0.69
CA ALA A 92 7.10 5.08 0.25
C ALA A 92 7.30 3.94 -0.76
N LEU A 93 6.91 2.72 -0.41
CA LEU A 93 7.11 1.53 -1.25
C LEU A 93 6.33 1.62 -2.57
N ASN A 94 5.06 2.07 -2.55
CA ASN A 94 4.28 2.28 -3.77
C ASN A 94 4.77 3.46 -4.62
N SER A 95 5.50 4.40 -4.06
CA SER A 95 5.99 5.55 -4.84
C SER A 95 7.07 5.17 -5.85
N PHE A 96 7.80 4.09 -5.63
CA PHE A 96 8.90 3.66 -6.48
C PHE A 96 8.52 2.54 -7.43
N GLN A 97 7.66 1.64 -6.99
CA GLN A 97 7.32 0.43 -7.72
C GLN A 97 5.86 0.08 -7.50
N THR A 98 5.19 -0.39 -8.56
CA THR A 98 3.83 -0.91 -8.45
C THR A 98 3.85 -2.23 -7.67
N VAL A 99 3.35 -2.23 -6.45
CA VAL A 99 3.26 -3.39 -5.58
C VAL A 99 1.84 -3.54 -5.03
N TYR A 100 1.49 -4.77 -4.66
CA TYR A 100 0.24 -5.09 -4.00
C TYR A 100 0.54 -5.60 -2.60
N PHE A 101 0.03 -4.93 -1.60
CA PHE A 101 0.25 -5.33 -0.22
C PHE A 101 -0.52 -6.60 0.13
N VAL A 102 0.09 -7.41 0.97
CA VAL A 102 -0.56 -8.53 1.62
C VAL A 102 -0.81 -8.13 3.07
N SER A 103 -2.07 -8.12 3.47
CA SER A 103 -2.52 -7.64 4.78
C SER A 103 -3.40 -8.68 5.47
N LYS A 104 -3.59 -8.52 6.78
CA LYS A 104 -4.52 -9.35 7.56
C LYS A 104 -5.96 -9.03 7.15
N SER A 105 -6.82 -10.04 7.18
CA SER A 105 -8.24 -9.90 6.83
C SER A 105 -8.98 -8.85 7.66
N GLU A 106 -8.61 -8.68 8.93
CA GLU A 106 -9.21 -7.71 9.84
C GLU A 106 -9.08 -6.27 9.34
N VAL A 107 -7.99 -5.95 8.62
CA VAL A 107 -7.77 -4.61 8.05
C VAL A 107 -8.82 -4.26 7.00
N SER A 108 -9.40 -5.26 6.33
CA SER A 108 -10.46 -5.03 5.32
C SER A 108 -11.72 -4.39 5.89
N SER A 109 -11.97 -4.57 7.19
CA SER A 109 -13.12 -4.00 7.90
C SER A 109 -12.87 -2.61 8.51
N TRP A 110 -11.64 -2.11 8.45
CA TRP A 110 -11.33 -0.80 9.01
C TRP A 110 -11.95 0.31 8.17
N PRO A 111 -12.67 1.26 8.79
CA PRO A 111 -13.29 2.37 8.07
C PRO A 111 -12.24 3.16 7.26
N LEU A 112 -12.56 3.51 6.04
CA LEU A 112 -11.72 4.20 5.05
C LEU A 112 -10.47 3.41 4.62
N ILE A 113 -9.70 2.87 5.56
CA ILE A 113 -8.45 2.13 5.26
C ILE A 113 -8.78 0.83 4.51
N GLY A 114 -9.79 0.08 4.97
CA GLY A 114 -10.21 -1.16 4.31
C GLY A 114 -10.68 -0.94 2.87
N GLN A 115 -11.51 0.09 2.65
CA GLN A 115 -11.99 0.44 1.31
C GLN A 115 -10.84 0.87 0.38
N LEU A 116 -9.92 1.71 0.89
CA LEU A 116 -8.76 2.14 0.14
C LEU A 116 -7.85 0.95 -0.23
N ALA A 117 -7.59 0.08 0.73
CA ALA A 117 -6.79 -1.12 0.53
C ALA A 117 -7.44 -2.08 -0.50
N GLN A 118 -8.77 -2.28 -0.44
CA GLN A 118 -9.51 -3.08 -1.43
C GLN A 118 -9.42 -2.45 -2.84
N ALA A 119 -9.65 -1.16 -2.96
CA ALA A 119 -9.60 -0.43 -4.22
C ALA A 119 -8.22 -0.53 -4.88
N THR A 120 -7.15 -0.38 -4.11
CA THR A 120 -5.76 -0.49 -4.58
C THR A 120 -5.32 -1.93 -4.84
N GLY A 121 -6.13 -2.93 -4.47
CA GLY A 121 -5.90 -4.34 -4.79
C GLY A 121 -5.07 -5.10 -3.76
N THR A 122 -5.03 -4.61 -2.52
CA THR A 122 -4.45 -5.34 -1.39
C THR A 122 -5.03 -6.76 -1.29
N PHE A 123 -4.15 -7.72 -1.05
CA PHE A 123 -4.54 -9.10 -0.82
C PHE A 123 -4.71 -9.35 0.67
N PHE A 124 -5.90 -9.77 1.08
CA PHE A 124 -6.19 -10.03 2.49
C PHE A 124 -6.07 -11.52 2.79
N ILE A 125 -5.29 -11.84 3.83
CA ILE A 125 -5.08 -13.22 4.30
C ILE A 125 -5.72 -13.43 5.66
N GLU A 126 -6.35 -14.59 5.83
CA GLU A 126 -6.83 -15.07 7.11
C GLU A 126 -5.83 -16.10 7.67
N ARG A 127 -5.53 -16.00 8.94
CA ARG A 127 -4.68 -16.98 9.64
C ARG A 127 -5.49 -18.23 10.02
N ASN A 128 -6.09 -18.87 9.03
CA ASN A 128 -6.86 -20.09 9.21
C ASN A 128 -6.29 -21.20 8.34
N PRO A 129 -5.75 -22.28 8.93
CA PRO A 129 -5.17 -23.40 8.18
C PRO A 129 -6.14 -24.01 7.17
N ARG A 130 -7.45 -24.05 7.48
CA ARG A 130 -8.48 -24.60 6.57
C ARG A 130 -8.67 -23.76 5.30
N LYS A 131 -8.30 -22.49 5.31
CA LYS A 131 -8.39 -21.58 4.16
C LYS A 131 -7.07 -21.43 3.39
N SER A 132 -5.97 -21.97 3.92
CA SER A 132 -4.63 -21.82 3.34
C SER A 132 -4.55 -22.29 1.89
N ALA A 133 -5.15 -23.44 1.55
CA ALA A 133 -5.13 -23.96 0.19
C ALA A 133 -5.83 -23.04 -0.83
N ASN A 134 -6.96 -22.42 -0.43
CA ASN A 134 -7.67 -21.48 -1.30
C ASN A 134 -6.92 -20.15 -1.43
N GLN A 135 -6.31 -19.68 -0.35
CA GLN A 135 -5.48 -18.48 -0.37
C GLN A 135 -4.25 -18.67 -1.26
N LEU A 136 -3.61 -19.83 -1.20
CA LEU A 136 -2.48 -20.18 -2.06
C LEU A 136 -2.86 -20.09 -3.55
N LYS A 137 -4.00 -20.68 -3.95
CA LYS A 137 -4.49 -20.59 -5.33
C LYS A 137 -4.73 -19.14 -5.79
N VAL A 138 -5.27 -18.29 -4.92
CA VAL A 138 -5.46 -16.86 -5.25
C VAL A 138 -4.11 -16.14 -5.36
N PHE A 139 -3.16 -16.53 -4.53
CA PHE A 139 -1.79 -16.02 -4.54
C PHE A 139 -1.08 -16.36 -5.87
N GLU A 140 -1.11 -17.62 -6.26
CA GLU A 140 -0.57 -18.12 -7.53
C GLU A 140 -1.17 -17.37 -8.72
N LYS A 141 -2.50 -17.23 -8.75
CA LYS A 141 -3.21 -16.50 -9.80
C LYS A 141 -2.81 -15.02 -9.88
N ARG A 142 -2.49 -14.39 -8.75
CA ARG A 142 -1.97 -13.02 -8.71
C ARG A 142 -0.56 -12.94 -9.30
N LEU A 143 0.32 -13.88 -8.97
CA LEU A 143 1.66 -13.96 -9.51
C LEU A 143 1.64 -14.22 -11.03
N GLU A 144 0.79 -15.15 -11.50
CA GLU A 144 0.56 -15.42 -12.93
C GLU A 144 0.05 -14.18 -13.68
N SER A 145 -0.69 -13.31 -13.00
CA SER A 145 -1.14 -12.02 -13.55
C SER A 145 -0.03 -10.95 -13.62
N GLY A 146 1.20 -11.30 -13.23
CA GLY A 146 2.35 -10.40 -13.24
C GLY A 146 2.46 -9.49 -12.02
N HIS A 147 1.71 -9.76 -10.96
CA HIS A 147 1.71 -8.94 -9.75
C HIS A 147 2.97 -9.15 -8.90
N ARG A 148 3.42 -8.09 -8.24
CA ARG A 148 4.43 -8.10 -7.20
C ARG A 148 3.74 -7.96 -5.86
N LEU A 149 3.86 -8.96 -5.01
CA LEU A 149 3.17 -9.02 -3.72
C LEU A 149 4.13 -8.63 -2.62
N LEU A 150 3.77 -7.64 -1.82
CA LEU A 150 4.62 -7.11 -0.76
C LEU A 150 4.09 -7.51 0.61
N PHE A 151 4.99 -8.05 1.41
CA PHE A 151 4.72 -8.54 2.76
C PHE A 151 5.51 -7.76 3.79
N PHE A 152 4.89 -7.58 4.94
CA PHE A 152 5.55 -7.22 6.17
C PHE A 152 5.63 -8.44 7.10
N PRO A 153 6.71 -9.26 7.01
CA PRO A 153 6.73 -10.57 7.66
C PRO A 153 6.74 -10.50 9.19
N GLU A 154 7.13 -9.37 9.76
CA GLU A 154 7.03 -9.10 11.20
C GLU A 154 5.59 -9.07 11.70
N GLY A 155 4.62 -8.77 10.83
CA GLY A 155 3.19 -8.76 11.12
C GLY A 155 2.74 -7.66 12.08
N THR A 156 3.59 -6.72 12.40
CA THR A 156 3.33 -5.51 13.19
C THR A 156 4.33 -4.42 12.78
N SER A 157 4.00 -3.15 13.06
CA SER A 157 4.96 -2.05 12.95
C SER A 157 5.91 -2.02 14.16
N THR A 158 7.13 -1.57 13.93
CA THR A 158 8.20 -1.48 14.92
C THR A 158 8.78 -0.07 14.97
N ASP A 159 9.75 0.16 15.84
CA ASP A 159 10.52 1.41 15.91
C ASP A 159 11.59 1.53 14.79
N GLY A 160 11.79 0.47 14.01
CA GLY A 160 12.78 0.40 12.93
C GLY A 160 14.21 0.18 13.38
N LEU A 161 14.47 0.07 14.67
CA LEU A 161 15.81 -0.16 15.21
C LEU A 161 16.20 -1.64 15.16
N HIS A 162 15.23 -2.53 15.19
CA HIS A 162 15.42 -3.98 15.19
C HIS A 162 14.42 -4.64 14.25
N VAL A 163 14.85 -5.70 13.58
CA VAL A 163 13.96 -6.56 12.79
C VAL A 163 13.44 -7.67 13.70
N LEU A 164 12.12 -7.77 13.82
CA LEU A 164 11.48 -8.83 14.62
C LEU A 164 11.49 -10.16 13.87
N ASN A 165 11.29 -11.25 14.64
CA ASN A 165 11.14 -12.57 14.05
C ASN A 165 9.96 -12.63 13.08
N PHE A 166 10.20 -13.21 11.92
CA PHE A 166 9.18 -13.40 10.90
C PHE A 166 8.11 -14.37 11.39
N LYS A 167 6.86 -13.98 11.22
CA LYS A 167 5.71 -14.82 11.57
C LYS A 167 5.38 -15.73 10.40
N SER A 168 5.30 -17.03 10.69
CA SER A 168 4.80 -18.05 9.77
C SER A 168 3.28 -18.05 9.70
#